data_c1e27c1ca625f717746578101a2753b2
#
_entry.id   c1e27c1ca625f717746578101a2753b2
#
_cell.length_a   1.000
_cell.length_b   1.000
_cell.length_c   1.000
_cell.angle_alpha   90.00
_cell.angle_beta   90.00
_cell.angle_gamma   90.00
#
_symmetry.space_group_name_H-M   'P 1'
#
loop_
_entity.id
_entity.type
_entity.pdbx_description
1 polymer ?
#
loop_
_entity_poly.entity_id
_entity_poly.type
_entity_poly.pdbx_seq_one_letter_code
_entity_poly.pdbx_strand_id
1 'polypeptide(L)'
;MQSRIDDISKIIKEQIRHYESKTSQDEIGYVISVGDGISKVHGLDKCKANELLEFSNGSFGMALNLEETFVSCVLLGNDVGIKEGSIVKRTGRVVSVPVGEKLIGRVVNALGQPIDGKGPIDITEFNPIERRAYGIIERKSVSVPLQTGIKAIDSMIPIGRGQRELIIGDRQTGKTVIATDTIINQKGKDVICIYVAIGQKQSTVTTVVDTLYRAGAMDYTIVVSANASDPAPLQYIAPYAGCTMGEYFMDKGRDVLIIYDDLSKHAVAYRALSLLIRRPPGREAYPGDVFYLHSRLLERAARLAPEYGGGSLTALPIIETQAGDVSAYIPTNVISITDGQIFLESELFHSGVRPAVNPGISVSRVGGNAQIKAMKKVSGTLKLLYSQYRELQGFAQFGSDLDADTKARLEQGARIVEVLKQNRNSPIAVELQVAIIYAVVNNMLREIAVADIHRFEEEFFEYLTAVKSDLLASIRETGELSPERSEELKESILCVKEKFIK
;
A
#
# COMPACT_ATOMS: atom_id res chain seq x y z
N MET A 1 -54.53 -11.19 -39.57
CA MET A 1 -53.74 -11.12 -38.31
C MET A 1 -53.43 -12.48 -37.70
N GLN A 2 -54.33 -13.44 -37.74
CA GLN A 2 -54.13 -14.79 -37.20
C GLN A 2 -52.99 -15.59 -37.88
N SER A 3 -52.78 -15.43 -39.18
CA SER A 3 -51.73 -16.12 -39.94
C SER A 3 -50.30 -15.74 -39.53
N ARG A 4 -50.06 -14.49 -39.12
CA ARG A 4 -48.74 -14.02 -38.64
C ARG A 4 -48.37 -14.54 -37.24
N ILE A 5 -49.36 -14.78 -36.38
CA ILE A 5 -49.15 -15.31 -35.03
C ILE A 5 -48.81 -16.81 -35.10
N ASP A 6 -49.42 -17.53 -36.03
CA ASP A 6 -49.15 -18.96 -36.27
C ASP A 6 -47.74 -19.18 -36.89
N ASP A 7 -47.31 -18.28 -37.78
CA ASP A 7 -45.95 -18.33 -38.35
C ASP A 7 -44.86 -18.01 -37.29
N ILE A 8 -45.09 -17.03 -36.43
CA ILE A 8 -44.17 -16.71 -35.31
C ILE A 8 -44.13 -17.89 -34.32
N SER A 9 -45.26 -18.50 -34.03
CA SER A 9 -45.35 -19.67 -33.14
C SER A 9 -44.64 -20.90 -33.71
N LYS A 10 -44.65 -21.06 -35.03
CA LYS A 10 -43.88 -22.13 -35.72
C LYS A 10 -42.37 -21.87 -35.68
N ILE A 11 -41.94 -20.64 -35.96
CA ILE A 11 -40.52 -20.26 -35.91
C ILE A 11 -39.96 -20.43 -34.51
N ILE A 12 -40.71 -20.02 -33.47
CA ILE A 12 -40.33 -20.23 -32.09
C ILE A 12 -40.25 -21.73 -31.74
N LYS A 13 -41.19 -22.54 -32.17
CA LYS A 13 -41.17 -23.99 -31.95
C LYS A 13 -40.03 -24.70 -32.70
N GLU A 14 -39.67 -24.28 -33.90
CA GLU A 14 -38.51 -24.78 -34.62
C GLU A 14 -37.20 -24.36 -34.00
N GLN A 15 -37.09 -23.13 -33.54
CA GLN A 15 -35.92 -22.69 -32.80
C GLN A 15 -35.75 -23.42 -31.46
N ILE A 16 -36.83 -23.70 -30.74
CA ILE A 16 -36.82 -24.51 -29.51
C ILE A 16 -36.39 -25.96 -29.81
N ARG A 17 -36.86 -26.57 -30.93
CA ARG A 17 -36.46 -27.92 -31.33
C ARG A 17 -34.99 -28.01 -31.76
N HIS A 18 -34.44 -27.00 -32.39
CA HIS A 18 -33.01 -26.95 -32.71
C HIS A 18 -32.13 -26.67 -31.48
N TYR A 19 -32.71 -26.15 -30.39
CA TYR A 19 -32.00 -25.90 -29.13
C TYR A 19 -31.77 -27.18 -28.32
N GLU A 20 -32.56 -28.21 -28.49
CA GLU A 20 -32.43 -29.49 -27.74
C GLU A 20 -31.29 -30.40 -28.20
N SER A 21 -30.54 -30.05 -29.26
CA SER A 21 -29.54 -30.96 -29.84
C SER A 21 -28.08 -30.64 -29.57
N LYS A 22 -27.78 -29.69 -28.69
CA LYS A 22 -26.39 -29.48 -28.17
C LYS A 22 -26.39 -29.38 -26.66
N THR A 23 -26.20 -30.51 -26.02
CA THR A 23 -25.85 -30.65 -24.61
C THR A 23 -24.44 -30.09 -24.36
N SER A 24 -24.30 -28.78 -24.34
CA SER A 24 -23.30 -28.10 -23.51
C SER A 24 -24.08 -27.18 -22.59
N GLN A 25 -23.94 -27.40 -21.28
CA GLN A 25 -24.62 -26.66 -20.23
C GLN A 25 -24.06 -25.22 -20.09
N ASP A 26 -23.83 -24.54 -21.19
CA ASP A 26 -23.47 -23.12 -21.17
C ASP A 26 -24.75 -22.32 -21.00
N GLU A 27 -25.00 -21.93 -19.77
CA GLU A 27 -26.11 -21.02 -19.46
C GLU A 27 -25.82 -19.68 -20.13
N ILE A 28 -26.73 -19.30 -21.01
CA ILE A 28 -26.62 -18.12 -21.88
C ILE A 28 -27.63 -17.08 -21.40
N GLY A 29 -27.16 -15.84 -21.24
CA GLY A 29 -27.98 -14.67 -20.96
C GLY A 29 -27.96 -13.68 -22.12
N TYR A 30 -28.83 -12.70 -22.03
CA TYR A 30 -28.95 -11.62 -23.01
C TYR A 30 -28.86 -10.27 -22.33
N VAL A 31 -28.14 -9.36 -22.93
CA VAL A 31 -28.00 -7.96 -22.45
C VAL A 31 -29.35 -7.27 -22.58
N ILE A 32 -29.89 -6.77 -21.47
CA ILE A 32 -31.09 -5.92 -21.42
C ILE A 32 -30.73 -4.45 -21.65
N SER A 33 -29.64 -4.01 -21.05
CA SER A 33 -29.14 -2.65 -21.20
C SER A 33 -27.63 -2.61 -20.96
N VAL A 34 -26.94 -1.70 -21.65
CA VAL A 34 -25.52 -1.46 -21.49
C VAL A 34 -25.24 0.04 -21.55
N GLY A 35 -24.34 0.52 -20.69
CA GLY A 35 -23.89 1.90 -20.65
C GLY A 35 -22.97 2.14 -19.46
N ASP A 36 -22.05 3.09 -19.60
CA ASP A 36 -21.12 3.53 -18.55
C ASP A 36 -20.31 2.38 -17.89
N GLY A 37 -19.96 1.36 -18.68
CA GLY A 37 -19.19 0.20 -18.19
C GLY A 37 -20.03 -0.80 -17.38
N ILE A 38 -21.36 -0.69 -17.40
CA ILE A 38 -22.28 -1.64 -16.75
C ILE A 38 -23.20 -2.27 -17.77
N SER A 39 -23.49 -3.54 -17.59
CA SER A 39 -24.49 -4.28 -18.36
C SER A 39 -25.46 -4.97 -17.42
N LYS A 40 -26.75 -4.96 -17.77
CA LYS A 40 -27.77 -5.80 -17.15
C LYS A 40 -28.05 -6.97 -18.06
N VAL A 41 -27.94 -8.18 -17.52
CA VAL A 41 -28.07 -9.44 -18.28
C VAL A 41 -29.21 -10.28 -17.69
N HIS A 42 -30.10 -10.72 -18.54
CA HIS A 42 -31.20 -11.62 -18.19
C HIS A 42 -30.85 -13.06 -18.55
N GLY A 43 -31.40 -14.06 -17.83
CA GLY A 43 -31.27 -15.48 -18.15
C GLY A 43 -30.04 -16.19 -17.62
N LEU A 44 -29.35 -15.59 -16.63
CA LEU A 44 -28.21 -16.18 -15.94
C LEU A 44 -28.59 -16.64 -14.52
N ASP A 45 -29.61 -17.47 -14.38
CA ASP A 45 -30.22 -17.82 -13.08
C ASP A 45 -29.28 -18.53 -12.11
N LYS A 46 -28.24 -19.21 -12.61
CA LYS A 46 -27.25 -19.92 -11.81
C LYS A 46 -25.95 -19.13 -11.64
N CYS A 47 -25.91 -17.84 -12.06
CA CYS A 47 -24.75 -17.01 -11.95
C CYS A 47 -24.37 -16.79 -10.47
N LYS A 48 -23.07 -16.82 -10.20
CA LYS A 48 -22.53 -16.55 -8.85
C LYS A 48 -22.04 -15.12 -8.76
N ALA A 49 -22.06 -14.55 -7.55
CA ALA A 49 -21.42 -13.27 -7.30
C ALA A 49 -19.94 -13.34 -7.66
N ASN A 50 -19.40 -12.27 -8.27
CA ASN A 50 -18.04 -12.16 -8.79
C ASN A 50 -17.68 -13.19 -9.88
N GLU A 51 -18.68 -13.83 -10.51
CA GLU A 51 -18.44 -14.71 -11.64
C GLU A 51 -18.03 -13.91 -12.89
N LEU A 52 -17.03 -14.42 -13.60
CA LEU A 52 -16.58 -13.86 -14.86
C LEU A 52 -17.57 -14.25 -15.96
N LEU A 53 -18.07 -13.28 -16.70
CA LEU A 53 -19.00 -13.43 -17.81
C LEU A 53 -18.29 -13.03 -19.11
N GLU A 54 -18.51 -13.80 -20.17
CA GLU A 54 -17.97 -13.55 -21.49
C GLU A 54 -19.05 -13.00 -22.42
N PHE A 55 -18.80 -11.85 -23.02
CA PHE A 55 -19.69 -11.20 -23.98
C PHE A 55 -19.37 -11.64 -25.42
N SER A 56 -20.35 -11.55 -26.31
CA SER A 56 -20.22 -11.96 -27.72
C SER A 56 -19.12 -11.24 -28.50
N ASN A 57 -18.66 -10.08 -28.04
CA ASN A 57 -17.53 -9.33 -28.63
C ASN A 57 -16.16 -9.78 -28.09
N GLY A 58 -16.11 -10.81 -27.23
CA GLY A 58 -14.89 -11.26 -26.55
C GLY A 58 -14.49 -10.43 -25.32
N SER A 59 -15.28 -9.44 -24.92
CA SER A 59 -15.07 -8.71 -23.67
C SER A 59 -15.50 -9.54 -22.48
N PHE A 60 -14.91 -9.24 -21.31
CA PHE A 60 -15.30 -9.87 -20.06
C PHE A 60 -16.00 -8.87 -19.14
N GLY A 61 -16.89 -9.40 -18.31
CA GLY A 61 -17.51 -8.65 -17.23
C GLY A 61 -17.55 -9.47 -15.96
N MET A 62 -17.79 -8.80 -14.84
CA MET A 62 -17.93 -9.42 -13.53
C MET A 62 -19.35 -9.22 -13.02
N ALA A 63 -20.01 -10.30 -12.62
CA ALA A 63 -21.32 -10.26 -11.97
C ALA A 63 -21.18 -9.62 -10.58
N LEU A 64 -21.74 -8.42 -10.42
CA LEU A 64 -21.58 -7.64 -9.18
C LEU A 64 -22.85 -7.68 -8.30
N ASN A 65 -24.03 -7.65 -8.92
CA ASN A 65 -25.30 -7.70 -8.21
C ASN A 65 -26.22 -8.74 -8.86
N LEU A 66 -26.73 -9.66 -8.05
CA LEU A 66 -27.64 -10.71 -8.47
C LEU A 66 -29.06 -10.33 -8.05
N GLU A 67 -29.91 -10.01 -9.00
CA GLU A 67 -31.31 -9.66 -8.77
C GLU A 67 -32.21 -10.82 -9.26
N GLU A 68 -33.46 -10.80 -8.86
CA GLU A 68 -34.40 -11.89 -9.16
C GLU A 68 -34.59 -12.15 -10.67
N THR A 69 -34.53 -11.10 -11.48
CA THR A 69 -34.81 -11.18 -12.94
C THR A 69 -33.60 -10.86 -13.81
N PHE A 70 -32.54 -10.32 -13.28
CA PHE A 70 -31.34 -9.97 -14.04
C PHE A 70 -30.08 -9.92 -13.14
N VAL A 71 -28.92 -9.98 -13.78
CA VAL A 71 -27.61 -9.83 -13.19
C VAL A 71 -27.03 -8.49 -13.61
N SER A 72 -26.68 -7.63 -12.65
CA SER A 72 -25.90 -6.42 -12.93
C SER A 72 -24.42 -6.77 -13.01
N CYS A 73 -23.85 -6.58 -14.20
CA CYS A 73 -22.47 -6.92 -14.52
C CYS A 73 -21.66 -5.65 -14.78
N VAL A 74 -20.45 -5.57 -14.24
CA VAL A 74 -19.49 -4.52 -14.55
C VAL A 74 -18.52 -5.02 -15.61
N LEU A 75 -18.31 -4.22 -16.65
CA LEU A 75 -17.43 -4.58 -17.77
C LEU A 75 -15.96 -4.36 -17.38
N LEU A 76 -15.14 -5.38 -17.62
CA LEU A 76 -13.70 -5.36 -17.34
C LEU A 76 -12.88 -4.93 -18.58
N GLY A 77 -13.45 -4.08 -19.40
CA GLY A 77 -12.85 -3.59 -20.63
C GLY A 77 -13.75 -2.59 -21.33
N ASN A 78 -13.57 -2.46 -22.63
CA ASN A 78 -14.37 -1.58 -23.48
C ASN A 78 -15.76 -2.18 -23.74
N ASP A 79 -16.79 -1.35 -23.69
CA ASP A 79 -18.19 -1.69 -23.99
C ASP A 79 -18.53 -1.61 -25.49
N VAL A 80 -17.58 -1.17 -26.31
CA VAL A 80 -17.77 -1.04 -27.77
C VAL A 80 -18.16 -2.39 -28.40
N GLY A 81 -19.30 -2.38 -29.09
CA GLY A 81 -19.85 -3.57 -29.78
C GLY A 81 -20.80 -4.40 -28.92
N ILE A 82 -20.97 -4.10 -27.63
CA ILE A 82 -22.02 -4.70 -26.80
C ILE A 82 -23.30 -3.88 -27.01
N LYS A 83 -24.40 -4.57 -27.32
CA LYS A 83 -25.72 -3.98 -27.55
C LYS A 83 -26.80 -4.76 -26.82
N GLU A 84 -27.99 -4.17 -26.69
CA GLU A 84 -29.17 -4.89 -26.23
C GLU A 84 -29.40 -6.12 -27.10
N GLY A 85 -29.70 -7.26 -26.47
CA GLY A 85 -29.81 -8.56 -27.12
C GLY A 85 -28.48 -9.28 -27.37
N SER A 86 -27.31 -8.66 -27.07
CA SER A 86 -26.01 -9.35 -27.16
C SER A 86 -25.97 -10.55 -26.22
N ILE A 87 -25.37 -11.64 -26.70
CA ILE A 87 -25.26 -12.90 -25.96
C ILE A 87 -24.13 -12.76 -24.91
N VAL A 88 -24.41 -13.25 -23.71
CA VAL A 88 -23.47 -13.34 -22.59
C VAL A 88 -23.41 -14.77 -22.09
N LYS A 89 -22.22 -15.32 -21.94
CA LYS A 89 -22.00 -16.68 -21.47
C LYS A 89 -21.41 -16.68 -20.07
N ARG A 90 -21.85 -17.60 -19.24
CA ARG A 90 -21.18 -17.89 -17.98
C ARG A 90 -19.87 -18.62 -18.23
N THR A 91 -18.82 -18.23 -17.54
CA THR A 91 -17.55 -18.98 -17.56
C THR A 91 -17.48 -20.04 -16.46
N GLY A 92 -18.40 -19.99 -15.49
CA GLY A 92 -18.35 -20.84 -14.29
C GLY A 92 -17.17 -20.52 -13.34
N ARG A 93 -16.37 -19.51 -13.66
CA ARG A 93 -15.19 -19.10 -12.91
C ARG A 93 -15.41 -17.73 -12.29
N VAL A 94 -14.93 -17.53 -11.07
CA VAL A 94 -14.83 -16.20 -10.47
C VAL A 94 -13.65 -15.43 -11.09
N VAL A 95 -13.72 -14.11 -11.04
CA VAL A 95 -12.62 -13.27 -11.54
C VAL A 95 -11.31 -13.67 -10.86
N SER A 96 -10.32 -14.02 -11.67
CA SER A 96 -9.02 -14.53 -11.24
C SER A 96 -7.90 -13.81 -11.96
N VAL A 97 -6.74 -13.74 -11.33
CA VAL A 97 -5.54 -13.12 -11.90
C VAL A 97 -4.39 -14.11 -11.95
N PRO A 98 -3.46 -13.95 -12.89
CA PRO A 98 -2.25 -14.77 -12.94
C PRO A 98 -1.40 -14.52 -11.70
N VAL A 99 -0.79 -15.58 -11.19
CA VAL A 99 0.11 -15.56 -10.04
C VAL A 99 1.39 -16.31 -10.37
N GLY A 100 2.52 -15.91 -9.81
CA GLY A 100 3.79 -16.60 -10.03
C GLY A 100 4.99 -15.66 -10.06
N GLU A 101 6.19 -16.25 -10.01
CA GLU A 101 7.45 -15.52 -9.98
C GLU A 101 7.75 -14.75 -11.29
N LYS A 102 7.17 -15.18 -12.42
CA LYS A 102 7.32 -14.50 -13.71
C LYS A 102 6.67 -13.10 -13.76
N LEU A 103 5.88 -12.74 -12.74
CA LEU A 103 5.33 -11.39 -12.58
C LEU A 103 6.36 -10.40 -11.99
N ILE A 104 7.40 -10.90 -11.31
CA ILE A 104 8.43 -10.06 -10.73
C ILE A 104 9.16 -9.30 -11.85
N GLY A 105 9.37 -7.99 -11.66
CA GLY A 105 9.99 -7.11 -12.65
C GLY A 105 9.04 -6.62 -13.75
N ARG A 106 7.74 -6.97 -13.67
CA ARG A 106 6.74 -6.62 -14.67
C ARG A 106 5.78 -5.54 -14.19
N VAL A 107 5.26 -4.79 -15.17
CA VAL A 107 4.14 -3.86 -14.96
C VAL A 107 2.92 -4.44 -15.65
N VAL A 108 1.86 -4.69 -14.88
CA VAL A 108 0.62 -5.32 -15.34
C VAL A 108 -0.59 -4.46 -15.04
N ASN A 109 -1.67 -4.68 -15.79
CA ASN A 109 -2.98 -4.06 -15.47
C ASN A 109 -3.70 -4.85 -14.34
N ALA A 110 -4.90 -4.40 -13.98
CA ALA A 110 -5.72 -5.03 -12.93
C ALA A 110 -6.13 -6.48 -13.22
N LEU A 111 -6.04 -6.95 -14.47
CA LEU A 111 -6.29 -8.33 -14.88
C LEU A 111 -4.99 -9.16 -14.95
N GLY A 112 -3.85 -8.59 -14.59
CA GLY A 112 -2.55 -9.25 -14.69
C GLY A 112 -1.96 -9.32 -16.10
N GLN A 113 -2.51 -8.58 -17.05
CA GLN A 113 -1.97 -8.50 -18.41
C GLN A 113 -0.80 -7.50 -18.44
N PRO A 114 0.32 -7.83 -19.13
CA PRO A 114 1.48 -6.94 -19.18
C PRO A 114 1.20 -5.68 -20.00
N ILE A 115 1.63 -4.54 -19.45
CA ILE A 115 1.52 -3.21 -20.08
C ILE A 115 2.87 -2.51 -20.21
N ASP A 116 3.98 -3.24 -19.96
CA ASP A 116 5.35 -2.74 -19.94
C ASP A 116 6.08 -2.89 -21.29
N GLY A 117 5.42 -3.38 -22.32
CA GLY A 117 6.01 -3.59 -23.64
C GLY A 117 7.03 -4.74 -23.72
N LYS A 118 7.24 -5.51 -22.63
CA LYS A 118 8.21 -6.63 -22.58
C LYS A 118 7.61 -7.96 -23.11
N GLY A 119 6.48 -7.93 -23.79
CA GLY A 119 5.81 -9.11 -24.34
C GLY A 119 4.95 -9.88 -23.30
N PRO A 120 4.27 -10.95 -23.76
CA PRO A 120 3.38 -11.74 -22.92
C PRO A 120 4.13 -12.44 -21.78
N ILE A 121 3.41 -12.69 -20.68
CA ILE A 121 3.92 -13.44 -19.54
C ILE A 121 3.36 -14.85 -19.62
N ASP A 122 4.21 -15.85 -19.73
CA ASP A 122 3.81 -17.26 -19.77
C ASP A 122 3.54 -17.75 -18.34
N ILE A 123 2.29 -17.61 -17.88
CA ILE A 123 1.78 -18.06 -16.58
C ILE A 123 0.57 -18.96 -16.81
N THR A 124 0.55 -20.07 -16.09
CA THR A 124 -0.53 -21.07 -16.14
C THR A 124 -1.34 -21.14 -14.85
N GLU A 125 -0.86 -20.51 -13.78
CA GLU A 125 -1.51 -20.52 -12.47
C GLU A 125 -2.32 -19.24 -12.27
N PHE A 126 -3.59 -19.38 -11.88
CA PHE A 126 -4.52 -18.28 -11.66
C PHE A 126 -5.20 -18.44 -10.31
N ASN A 127 -5.25 -17.39 -9.53
CA ASN A 127 -5.97 -17.37 -8.25
C ASN A 127 -7.12 -16.35 -8.27
N PRO A 128 -8.25 -16.65 -7.60
CA PRO A 128 -9.36 -15.72 -7.50
C PRO A 128 -8.95 -14.45 -6.75
N ILE A 129 -9.44 -13.29 -7.23
CA ILE A 129 -9.14 -12.00 -6.62
C ILE A 129 -9.81 -11.84 -5.24
N GLU A 130 -10.92 -12.51 -5.00
CA GLU A 130 -11.62 -12.53 -3.71
C GLU A 130 -11.30 -13.83 -2.99
N ARG A 131 -10.73 -13.69 -1.80
CA ARG A 131 -10.35 -14.78 -0.92
C ARG A 131 -10.68 -14.41 0.52
N ARG A 132 -11.08 -15.37 1.31
CA ARG A 132 -11.23 -15.19 2.76
C ARG A 132 -9.86 -14.97 3.39
N ALA A 133 -9.75 -13.96 4.25
CA ALA A 133 -8.56 -13.73 5.06
C ALA A 133 -8.30 -14.92 6.01
N TYR A 134 -7.04 -15.16 6.32
CA TYR A 134 -6.65 -16.17 7.29
C TYR A 134 -7.28 -15.92 8.67
N GLY A 135 -7.69 -16.97 9.35
CA GLY A 135 -8.29 -16.93 10.68
C GLY A 135 -7.26 -16.68 11.78
N ILE A 136 -7.75 -16.57 13.02
CA ILE A 136 -6.92 -16.22 14.19
C ILE A 136 -5.85 -17.30 14.48
N ILE A 137 -6.21 -18.58 14.34
CA ILE A 137 -5.30 -19.71 14.60
C ILE A 137 -4.16 -19.78 13.58
N GLU A 138 -4.43 -19.36 12.36
CA GLU A 138 -3.47 -19.38 11.24
C GLU A 138 -2.45 -18.25 11.30
N ARG A 139 -2.69 -17.24 12.14
CA ARG A 139 -1.84 -16.06 12.28
C ARG A 139 -0.86 -16.16 13.43
N LYS A 140 0.29 -15.52 13.27
CA LYS A 140 1.28 -15.28 14.31
C LYS A 140 1.36 -13.79 14.62
N SER A 141 1.63 -13.44 15.88
CA SER A 141 1.86 -12.06 16.28
C SER A 141 3.03 -11.43 15.52
N VAL A 142 2.86 -10.17 15.12
CA VAL A 142 3.87 -9.38 14.41
C VAL A 142 5.01 -9.04 15.38
N SER A 143 6.24 -9.47 15.04
CA SER A 143 7.42 -9.29 15.88
C SER A 143 8.72 -9.15 15.09
N VAL A 144 8.68 -9.23 13.75
CA VAL A 144 9.84 -9.05 12.88
C VAL A 144 9.74 -7.69 12.22
N PRO A 145 10.77 -6.82 12.32
CA PRO A 145 10.72 -5.51 11.71
C PRO A 145 10.68 -5.57 10.17
N LEU A 146 9.87 -4.70 9.57
CA LEU A 146 9.98 -4.29 8.19
C LEU A 146 10.63 -2.90 8.18
N GLN A 147 11.91 -2.84 7.89
CA GLN A 147 12.65 -1.59 7.91
C GLN A 147 12.34 -0.78 6.66
N THR A 148 11.89 0.46 6.85
CA THR A 148 11.57 1.39 5.75
C THR A 148 12.81 2.08 5.21
N GLY A 149 13.87 2.15 6.00
CA GLY A 149 15.07 2.94 5.70
C GLY A 149 14.88 4.43 5.96
N ILE A 150 13.77 4.82 6.59
CA ILE A 150 13.42 6.20 6.91
C ILE A 150 13.57 6.41 8.42
N LYS A 151 14.52 7.25 8.83
CA LYS A 151 14.86 7.49 10.23
C LYS A 151 13.65 7.80 11.09
N ALA A 152 12.79 8.70 10.64
CA ALA A 152 11.59 9.14 11.37
C ALA A 152 10.58 8.01 11.59
N ILE A 153 10.46 7.08 10.64
CA ILE A 153 9.51 5.97 10.72
C ILE A 153 10.07 4.82 11.54
N ASP A 154 11.26 4.32 11.16
CA ASP A 154 11.86 3.16 11.82
C ASP A 154 12.14 3.39 13.32
N SER A 155 12.38 4.65 13.72
CA SER A 155 12.61 5.01 15.11
C SER A 155 11.36 5.27 15.94
N MET A 156 10.34 5.96 15.37
CA MET A 156 9.19 6.43 16.15
C MET A 156 7.87 5.67 15.85
N ILE A 157 7.74 5.11 14.65
CA ILE A 157 6.52 4.47 14.16
C ILE A 157 6.91 3.18 13.42
N PRO A 158 7.55 2.22 14.10
CA PRO A 158 8.10 1.05 13.45
C PRO A 158 7.01 0.16 12.87
N ILE A 159 7.32 -0.45 11.72
CA ILE A 159 6.43 -1.35 10.99
C ILE A 159 6.96 -2.78 11.11
N GLY A 160 6.08 -3.72 11.37
CA GLY A 160 6.42 -5.15 11.42
C GLY A 160 5.91 -5.91 10.19
N ARG A 161 6.58 -7.01 9.86
CA ARG A 161 6.18 -7.90 8.77
C ARG A 161 4.83 -8.55 9.08
N GLY A 162 3.83 -8.30 8.24
CA GLY A 162 2.45 -8.72 8.42
C GLY A 162 1.53 -7.66 9.03
N GLN A 163 2.06 -6.44 9.30
CA GLN A 163 1.29 -5.30 9.81
C GLN A 163 0.58 -4.54 8.69
N ARG A 164 -0.49 -3.85 9.03
CA ARG A 164 -1.19 -2.88 8.20
C ARG A 164 -0.92 -1.49 8.75
N GLU A 165 -0.08 -0.71 8.08
CA GLU A 165 0.26 0.65 8.52
C GLU A 165 -0.19 1.67 7.49
N LEU A 166 -1.09 2.56 7.87
CA LEU A 166 -1.66 3.56 6.98
C LEU A 166 -0.69 4.73 6.77
N ILE A 167 -0.49 5.15 5.54
CA ILE A 167 0.17 6.42 5.20
C ILE A 167 -0.92 7.42 4.81
N ILE A 168 -1.08 8.48 5.60
CA ILE A 168 -2.18 9.42 5.45
C ILE A 168 -1.68 10.87 5.43
N GLY A 169 -2.27 11.72 4.61
CA GLY A 169 -1.96 13.14 4.51
C GLY A 169 -2.48 13.77 3.23
N ASP A 170 -2.34 15.09 3.13
CA ASP A 170 -2.81 15.86 1.98
C ASP A 170 -2.03 15.55 0.70
N ARG A 171 -2.50 16.09 -0.42
CA ARG A 171 -1.78 15.99 -1.71
C ARG A 171 -0.36 16.53 -1.58
N GLN A 172 0.59 15.86 -2.26
CA GLN A 172 1.98 16.28 -2.37
C GLN A 172 2.75 16.39 -1.05
N THR A 173 2.31 15.73 0.02
CA THR A 173 3.03 15.66 1.29
C THR A 173 4.11 14.58 1.35
N GLY A 174 4.33 13.84 0.26
CA GLY A 174 5.39 12.82 0.16
C GLY A 174 4.94 11.38 0.45
N LYS A 175 3.64 11.08 0.47
CA LYS A 175 3.12 9.70 0.72
C LYS A 175 3.74 8.66 -0.21
N THR A 176 3.69 8.89 -1.51
CA THR A 176 4.28 7.99 -2.52
C THR A 176 5.80 7.86 -2.37
N VAL A 177 6.49 8.91 -1.92
CA VAL A 177 7.95 8.87 -1.68
C VAL A 177 8.27 7.91 -0.54
N ILE A 178 7.53 7.97 0.57
CA ILE A 178 7.70 7.02 1.68
C ILE A 178 7.49 5.58 1.19
N ALA A 179 6.47 5.34 0.38
CA ALA A 179 6.19 4.03 -0.18
C ALA A 179 7.32 3.54 -1.09
N THR A 180 7.82 4.38 -2.00
CA THR A 180 8.92 4.02 -2.91
C THR A 180 10.24 3.81 -2.16
N ASP A 181 10.57 4.64 -1.18
CA ASP A 181 11.77 4.50 -0.35
C ASP A 181 11.73 3.20 0.46
N THR A 182 10.55 2.84 0.98
CA THR A 182 10.34 1.56 1.67
C THR A 182 10.60 0.38 0.74
N ILE A 183 10.12 0.42 -0.52
CA ILE A 183 10.40 -0.62 -1.52
C ILE A 183 11.91 -0.67 -1.82
N ILE A 184 12.55 0.46 -2.08
CA ILE A 184 13.99 0.54 -2.38
C ILE A 184 14.81 -0.08 -1.24
N ASN A 185 14.42 0.15 0.00
CA ASN A 185 15.09 -0.38 1.17
C ASN A 185 14.96 -1.90 1.36
N GLN A 186 14.08 -2.58 0.60
CA GLN A 186 13.96 -4.05 0.67
C GLN A 186 15.02 -4.80 -0.13
N LYS A 187 15.89 -4.09 -0.85
CA LYS A 187 16.98 -4.72 -1.62
C LYS A 187 17.84 -5.62 -0.72
N GLY A 188 17.96 -6.89 -1.09
CA GLY A 188 18.74 -7.88 -0.34
C GLY A 188 18.11 -8.37 0.98
N LYS A 189 16.85 -8.04 1.26
CA LYS A 189 16.15 -8.45 2.49
C LYS A 189 15.14 -9.58 2.29
N ASP A 190 15.13 -10.19 1.12
CA ASP A 190 14.21 -11.28 0.72
C ASP A 190 12.73 -10.94 0.92
N VAL A 191 12.35 -9.73 0.53
CA VAL A 191 10.96 -9.26 0.55
C VAL A 191 10.52 -8.99 -0.88
N ILE A 192 9.42 -9.63 -1.30
CA ILE A 192 8.77 -9.32 -2.57
C ILE A 192 7.90 -8.09 -2.39
N CYS A 193 8.04 -7.11 -3.28
CA CYS A 193 7.28 -5.88 -3.21
C CYS A 193 6.19 -5.85 -4.30
N ILE A 194 5.04 -5.30 -3.96
CA ILE A 194 3.95 -5.08 -4.92
C ILE A 194 3.49 -3.62 -4.77
N TYR A 195 3.56 -2.88 -5.86
CA TYR A 195 3.05 -1.52 -5.91
C TYR A 195 1.78 -1.48 -6.74
N VAL A 196 0.65 -1.15 -6.10
CA VAL A 196 -0.66 -1.06 -6.74
C VAL A 196 -1.02 0.41 -6.93
N ALA A 197 -0.96 0.88 -8.17
CA ALA A 197 -1.39 2.22 -8.55
C ALA A 197 -2.88 2.21 -8.90
N ILE A 198 -3.68 2.98 -8.15
CA ILE A 198 -5.14 3.00 -8.27
C ILE A 198 -5.59 4.42 -8.67
N GLY A 199 -6.15 4.58 -9.86
CA GLY A 199 -6.64 5.86 -10.35
C GLY A 199 -5.57 6.95 -10.44
N GLN A 200 -4.30 6.58 -10.55
CA GLN A 200 -3.18 7.50 -10.71
C GLN A 200 -3.03 7.93 -12.17
N LYS A 201 -2.45 9.11 -12.40
CA LYS A 201 -2.07 9.52 -13.75
C LYS A 201 -0.97 8.60 -14.28
N GLN A 202 -1.05 8.22 -15.55
CA GLN A 202 -0.05 7.35 -16.17
C GLN A 202 1.37 7.92 -16.04
N SER A 203 1.56 9.24 -16.16
CA SER A 203 2.85 9.91 -15.96
C SER A 203 3.40 9.70 -14.55
N THR A 204 2.55 9.69 -13.52
CA THR A 204 2.95 9.43 -12.14
C THR A 204 3.43 7.99 -11.97
N VAL A 205 2.67 7.04 -12.51
CA VAL A 205 3.05 5.61 -12.47
C VAL A 205 4.38 5.38 -13.20
N THR A 206 4.55 5.98 -14.36
CA THR A 206 5.82 5.91 -15.13
C THR A 206 6.99 6.44 -14.31
N THR A 207 6.81 7.57 -13.60
CA THR A 207 7.87 8.14 -12.74
C THR A 207 8.23 7.20 -11.59
N VAL A 208 7.25 6.56 -10.95
CA VAL A 208 7.49 5.58 -9.90
C VAL A 208 8.25 4.38 -10.44
N VAL A 209 7.82 3.81 -11.57
CA VAL A 209 8.48 2.66 -12.21
C VAL A 209 9.92 3.00 -12.60
N ASP A 210 10.17 4.18 -13.17
CA ASP A 210 11.53 4.64 -13.52
C ASP A 210 12.41 4.80 -12.26
N THR A 211 11.86 5.33 -11.18
CA THR A 211 12.56 5.45 -9.90
C THR A 211 12.95 4.08 -9.34
N LEU A 212 12.03 3.12 -9.33
CA LEU A 212 12.28 1.76 -8.88
C LEU A 212 13.29 1.05 -9.78
N TYR A 213 13.20 1.26 -11.09
CA TYR A 213 14.14 0.70 -12.06
C TYR A 213 15.57 1.21 -11.84
N ARG A 214 15.75 2.53 -11.69
CA ARG A 214 17.06 3.14 -11.42
C ARG A 214 17.68 2.67 -10.11
N ALA A 215 16.86 2.40 -9.10
CA ALA A 215 17.32 1.85 -7.83
C ALA A 215 17.61 0.34 -7.86
N GLY A 216 17.31 -0.36 -8.98
CA GLY A 216 17.38 -1.81 -9.09
C GLY A 216 16.33 -2.54 -8.24
N ALA A 217 15.24 -1.84 -7.89
CA ALA A 217 14.16 -2.40 -7.07
C ALA A 217 13.14 -3.21 -7.89
N MET A 218 13.14 -3.07 -9.22
CA MET A 218 12.27 -3.88 -10.07
C MET A 218 12.60 -5.37 -10.03
N ASP A 219 13.81 -5.75 -9.66
CA ASP A 219 14.24 -7.16 -9.58
C ASP A 219 13.45 -7.98 -8.53
N TYR A 220 12.75 -7.31 -7.62
CA TYR A 220 11.91 -7.93 -6.59
C TYR A 220 10.53 -7.26 -6.47
N THR A 221 10.12 -6.45 -7.47
CA THR A 221 8.88 -5.68 -7.42
C THR A 221 7.95 -6.03 -8.58
N ILE A 222 6.66 -6.17 -8.28
CA ILE A 222 5.55 -6.25 -9.24
C ILE A 222 4.80 -4.93 -9.18
N VAL A 223 4.48 -4.34 -10.34
CA VAL A 223 3.65 -3.14 -10.42
C VAL A 223 2.31 -3.50 -11.04
N VAL A 224 1.22 -3.22 -10.32
CA VAL A 224 -0.16 -3.38 -10.80
C VAL A 224 -0.73 -1.98 -11.02
N SER A 225 -1.18 -1.67 -12.23
CA SER A 225 -1.67 -0.34 -12.55
C SER A 225 -3.09 -0.35 -13.09
N ALA A 226 -3.96 0.45 -12.46
CA ALA A 226 -5.24 0.87 -12.99
C ALA A 226 -5.24 2.40 -13.03
N ASN A 227 -5.03 2.95 -14.21
CA ASN A 227 -4.85 4.39 -14.40
C ASN A 227 -6.15 5.17 -14.21
N ALA A 228 -6.06 6.49 -14.06
CA ALA A 228 -7.23 7.37 -13.95
C ALA A 228 -8.12 7.38 -15.22
N SER A 229 -7.58 7.00 -16.37
CA SER A 229 -8.31 6.86 -17.64
C SER A 229 -8.97 5.48 -17.79
N ASP A 230 -8.62 4.52 -16.95
CA ASP A 230 -9.20 3.19 -17.01
C ASP A 230 -10.62 3.19 -16.41
N PRO A 231 -11.53 2.34 -16.90
CA PRO A 231 -12.87 2.21 -16.34
C PRO A 231 -12.85 1.92 -14.83
N ALA A 232 -13.85 2.44 -14.11
CA ALA A 232 -13.98 2.26 -12.67
C ALA A 232 -13.93 0.80 -12.21
N PRO A 233 -14.45 -0.19 -12.94
CA PRO A 233 -14.30 -1.61 -12.59
C PRO A 233 -12.85 -2.07 -12.46
N LEU A 234 -11.95 -1.62 -13.34
CA LEU A 234 -10.53 -1.98 -13.27
C LEU A 234 -9.84 -1.34 -12.06
N GLN A 235 -10.18 -0.09 -11.74
CA GLN A 235 -9.70 0.56 -10.52
C GLN A 235 -10.21 -0.12 -9.25
N TYR A 236 -11.44 -0.66 -9.28
CA TYR A 236 -12.03 -1.42 -8.19
C TYR A 236 -11.32 -2.74 -7.93
N ILE A 237 -10.99 -3.52 -8.98
CA ILE A 237 -10.38 -4.84 -8.80
C ILE A 237 -8.87 -4.79 -8.59
N ALA A 238 -8.17 -3.72 -9.00
CA ALA A 238 -6.72 -3.61 -8.93
C ALA A 238 -6.10 -3.93 -7.55
N PRO A 239 -6.59 -3.39 -6.43
CA PRO A 239 -6.01 -3.72 -5.12
C PRO A 239 -6.22 -5.18 -4.72
N TYR A 240 -7.34 -5.78 -5.09
CA TYR A 240 -7.57 -7.21 -4.85
C TYR A 240 -6.67 -8.09 -5.72
N ALA A 241 -6.45 -7.71 -6.97
CA ALA A 241 -5.53 -8.38 -7.88
C ALA A 241 -4.10 -8.38 -7.33
N GLY A 242 -3.60 -7.20 -6.92
CA GLY A 242 -2.29 -7.07 -6.28
C GLY A 242 -2.19 -7.88 -4.99
N CYS A 243 -3.23 -7.87 -4.15
CA CYS A 243 -3.28 -8.65 -2.93
C CYS A 243 -3.17 -10.16 -3.21
N THR A 244 -3.92 -10.67 -4.20
CA THR A 244 -3.87 -12.08 -4.60
C THR A 244 -2.50 -12.50 -5.13
N MET A 245 -1.83 -11.61 -5.90
CA MET A 245 -0.44 -11.84 -6.33
C MET A 245 0.51 -11.92 -5.13
N GLY A 246 0.29 -11.09 -4.10
CA GLY A 246 1.08 -11.10 -2.87
C GLY A 246 0.84 -12.34 -2.02
N GLU A 247 -0.40 -12.77 -1.87
CA GLU A 247 -0.74 -13.98 -1.12
C GLU A 247 -0.11 -15.24 -1.69
N TYR A 248 0.08 -15.31 -3.01
CA TYR A 248 0.80 -16.42 -3.62
C TYR A 248 2.20 -16.62 -3.05
N PHE A 249 2.94 -15.52 -2.81
CA PHE A 249 4.27 -15.58 -2.20
C PHE A 249 4.20 -15.81 -0.70
N MET A 250 3.24 -15.18 0.00
CA MET A 250 3.01 -15.40 1.42
C MET A 250 2.69 -16.87 1.73
N ASP A 251 1.84 -17.50 0.92
CA ASP A 251 1.47 -18.92 1.05
C ASP A 251 2.67 -19.86 0.82
N LYS A 252 3.70 -19.40 0.09
CA LYS A 252 4.98 -20.09 -0.11
C LYS A 252 6.03 -19.77 0.96
N GLY A 253 5.62 -19.13 2.06
CA GLY A 253 6.51 -18.82 3.18
C GLY A 253 7.39 -17.60 2.98
N ARG A 254 7.14 -16.77 1.94
CA ARG A 254 7.91 -15.56 1.68
C ARG A 254 7.29 -14.34 2.34
N ASP A 255 8.12 -13.34 2.59
CA ASP A 255 7.65 -12.05 3.08
C ASP A 255 7.31 -11.12 1.90
N VAL A 256 6.17 -10.46 2.01
CA VAL A 256 5.64 -9.57 0.97
C VAL A 256 5.32 -8.19 1.56
N LEU A 257 5.67 -7.16 0.82
CA LEU A 257 5.25 -5.78 1.07
C LEU A 257 4.32 -5.34 -0.05
N ILE A 258 3.10 -4.93 0.29
CA ILE A 258 2.14 -4.38 -0.67
C ILE A 258 1.80 -2.93 -0.36
N ILE A 259 1.87 -2.08 -1.38
CA ILE A 259 1.50 -0.67 -1.33
C ILE A 259 0.20 -0.47 -2.12
N TYR A 260 -0.79 0.22 -1.54
CA TYR A 260 -2.01 0.62 -2.23
C TYR A 260 -2.04 2.14 -2.42
N ASP A 261 -1.68 2.64 -3.57
CA ASP A 261 -1.60 4.07 -3.89
C ASP A 261 -2.68 4.50 -4.92
N ASP A 262 -3.89 4.98 -4.55
CA ASP A 262 -4.37 5.15 -3.18
C ASP A 262 -5.79 4.57 -2.97
N LEU A 263 -6.11 4.22 -1.75
CA LEU A 263 -7.43 3.69 -1.41
C LEU A 263 -8.55 4.75 -1.40
N SER A 264 -8.22 6.05 -1.37
CA SER A 264 -9.22 7.11 -1.55
C SER A 264 -9.86 7.02 -2.93
N LYS A 265 -9.04 6.85 -3.99
CA LYS A 265 -9.52 6.67 -5.37
C LYS A 265 -10.22 5.32 -5.56
N HIS A 266 -9.77 4.28 -4.87
CA HIS A 266 -10.47 3.00 -4.83
C HIS A 266 -11.91 3.15 -4.32
N ALA A 267 -12.10 3.88 -3.22
CA ALA A 267 -13.42 4.17 -2.68
C ALA A 267 -14.28 4.98 -3.66
N VAL A 268 -13.70 5.98 -4.35
CA VAL A 268 -14.39 6.77 -5.38
C VAL A 268 -14.83 5.90 -6.56
N ALA A 269 -13.98 5.00 -7.05
CA ALA A 269 -14.34 4.05 -8.09
C ALA A 269 -15.51 3.14 -7.65
N TYR A 270 -15.45 2.62 -6.42
CA TYR A 270 -16.53 1.80 -5.88
C TYR A 270 -17.85 2.58 -5.71
N ARG A 271 -17.78 3.86 -5.27
CA ARG A 271 -18.93 4.76 -5.22
C ARG A 271 -19.56 4.94 -6.60
N ALA A 272 -18.74 5.22 -7.61
CA ALA A 272 -19.22 5.37 -8.99
C ALA A 272 -19.96 4.11 -9.49
N LEU A 273 -19.36 2.93 -9.31
CA LEU A 273 -19.99 1.66 -9.66
C LEU A 273 -21.31 1.43 -8.92
N SER A 274 -21.33 1.70 -7.62
CA SER A 274 -22.51 1.49 -6.77
C SER A 274 -23.70 2.39 -7.17
N LEU A 275 -23.40 3.66 -7.52
CA LEU A 275 -24.41 4.58 -8.01
C LEU A 275 -24.96 4.17 -9.39
N LEU A 276 -24.10 3.71 -10.28
CA LEU A 276 -24.50 3.23 -11.61
C LEU A 276 -25.42 1.99 -11.55
N ILE A 277 -25.16 1.06 -10.63
CA ILE A 277 -26.04 -0.08 -10.39
C ILE A 277 -27.24 0.25 -9.47
N ARG A 278 -27.42 1.54 -9.13
CA ARG A 278 -28.51 2.07 -8.32
C ARG A 278 -28.58 1.54 -6.89
N ARG A 279 -27.46 1.21 -6.27
CA ARG A 279 -27.41 0.96 -4.83
C ARG A 279 -27.72 2.23 -4.06
N PRO A 280 -28.49 2.17 -2.96
CA PRO A 280 -28.84 3.37 -2.19
C PRO A 280 -27.56 4.00 -1.62
N PRO A 281 -27.36 5.33 -1.82
CA PRO A 281 -26.21 6.04 -1.29
C PRO A 281 -26.37 6.29 0.22
N GLY A 282 -25.25 6.20 0.96
CA GLY A 282 -25.11 6.61 2.34
C GLY A 282 -24.34 7.93 2.49
N ARG A 283 -23.53 8.04 3.55
CA ARG A 283 -22.72 9.22 3.84
C ARG A 283 -21.77 9.53 2.68
N GLU A 284 -21.70 10.79 2.27
CA GLU A 284 -20.87 11.28 1.13
C GLU A 284 -21.16 10.52 -0.17
N ALA A 285 -22.39 10.02 -0.34
CA ALA A 285 -22.83 9.19 -1.45
C ALA A 285 -22.09 7.84 -1.61
N TYR A 286 -21.31 7.41 -0.63
CA TYR A 286 -20.75 6.07 -0.60
C TYR A 286 -21.82 5.02 -0.27
N PRO A 287 -21.72 3.80 -0.82
CA PRO A 287 -22.62 2.72 -0.42
C PRO A 287 -22.36 2.28 1.01
N GLY A 288 -23.38 1.70 1.67
CA GLY A 288 -23.30 1.32 3.08
C GLY A 288 -22.21 0.29 3.42
N ASP A 289 -21.74 -0.45 2.43
CA ASP A 289 -20.72 -1.48 2.57
C ASP A 289 -19.28 -1.01 2.25
N VAL A 290 -19.04 0.31 2.13
CA VAL A 290 -17.68 0.85 1.82
C VAL A 290 -16.65 0.52 2.90
N PHE A 291 -17.08 0.37 4.17
CA PHE A 291 -16.19 -0.13 5.22
C PHE A 291 -15.71 -1.55 4.91
N TYR A 292 -16.63 -2.41 4.50
CA TYR A 292 -16.33 -3.79 4.14
C TYR A 292 -15.42 -3.90 2.89
N LEU A 293 -15.53 -2.96 1.95
CA LEU A 293 -14.63 -2.86 0.80
C LEU A 293 -13.15 -2.87 1.22
N HIS A 294 -12.77 -2.02 2.16
CA HIS A 294 -11.39 -1.90 2.61
C HIS A 294 -11.03 -2.94 3.68
N SER A 295 -11.96 -3.30 4.58
CA SER A 295 -11.67 -4.26 5.64
C SER A 295 -11.38 -5.65 5.09
N ARG A 296 -12.18 -6.16 4.13
CA ARG A 296 -11.93 -7.47 3.51
C ARG A 296 -10.63 -7.53 2.68
N LEU A 297 -10.14 -6.38 2.17
CA LEU A 297 -8.85 -6.27 1.51
C LEU A 297 -7.71 -6.29 2.53
N LEU A 298 -7.76 -5.39 3.50
CA LEU A 298 -6.68 -5.15 4.45
C LEU A 298 -6.53 -6.28 5.48
N GLU A 299 -7.63 -6.99 5.83
CA GLU A 299 -7.56 -8.17 6.69
C GLU A 299 -6.80 -9.35 6.06
N ARG A 300 -6.56 -9.35 4.77
CA ARG A 300 -5.72 -10.35 4.09
C ARG A 300 -4.24 -10.17 4.41
N ALA A 301 -3.82 -8.96 4.83
CA ALA A 301 -2.48 -8.71 5.33
C ALA A 301 -2.31 -9.34 6.73
N ALA A 302 -1.34 -10.21 6.87
CA ALA A 302 -1.09 -10.96 8.10
C ALA A 302 0.33 -11.56 8.09
N ARG A 303 0.77 -12.01 9.25
CA ARG A 303 1.88 -12.94 9.38
C ARG A 303 1.33 -14.34 9.71
N LEU A 304 1.72 -15.32 8.93
CA LEU A 304 1.28 -16.71 9.12
C LEU A 304 2.08 -17.41 10.19
N ALA A 305 1.42 -18.34 10.88
CA ALA A 305 2.09 -19.25 11.78
C ALA A 305 2.97 -20.24 10.97
N PRO A 306 4.06 -20.79 11.56
CA PRO A 306 4.98 -21.68 10.86
C PRO A 306 4.30 -22.88 10.20
N GLU A 307 3.24 -23.41 10.81
CA GLU A 307 2.44 -24.54 10.32
C GLU A 307 1.71 -24.22 9.00
N TYR A 308 1.52 -22.92 8.73
CA TYR A 308 0.89 -22.38 7.51
C TYR A 308 1.90 -21.70 6.57
N GLY A 309 3.18 -22.09 6.66
CA GLY A 309 4.26 -21.60 5.80
C GLY A 309 5.08 -20.45 6.38
N GLY A 310 4.62 -19.75 7.43
CA GLY A 310 5.38 -18.71 8.14
C GLY A 310 5.62 -17.41 7.37
N GLY A 311 5.08 -17.26 6.15
CA GLY A 311 5.20 -16.05 5.34
C GLY A 311 4.42 -14.86 5.91
N SER A 312 4.63 -13.69 5.34
CA SER A 312 3.90 -12.48 5.74
C SER A 312 3.50 -11.62 4.55
N LEU A 313 2.39 -10.91 4.70
CA LEU A 313 1.94 -9.84 3.80
C LEU A 313 1.76 -8.57 4.61
N THR A 314 2.65 -7.60 4.41
CA THR A 314 2.62 -6.29 5.06
C THR A 314 1.95 -5.29 4.13
N ALA A 315 0.92 -4.60 4.60
CA ALA A 315 0.17 -3.65 3.78
C ALA A 315 0.45 -2.20 4.20
N LEU A 316 0.80 -1.37 3.24
CA LEU A 316 0.90 0.08 3.40
C LEU A 316 -0.15 0.75 2.50
N PRO A 317 -1.41 0.85 2.96
CA PRO A 317 -2.42 1.64 2.27
C PRO A 317 -2.10 3.13 2.36
N ILE A 318 -2.39 3.86 1.28
CA ILE A 318 -2.29 5.31 1.23
C ILE A 318 -3.68 5.90 1.18
N ILE A 319 -3.93 6.91 2.00
CA ILE A 319 -5.15 7.73 2.00
C ILE A 319 -4.78 9.19 1.80
N GLU A 320 -5.52 9.85 0.92
CA GLU A 320 -5.42 11.27 0.69
C GLU A 320 -6.47 12.02 1.52
N THR A 321 -6.01 13.01 2.31
CA THR A 321 -6.88 13.93 3.03
C THR A 321 -7.01 15.25 2.29
N GLN A 322 -7.97 16.07 2.71
CA GLN A 322 -8.14 17.46 2.27
C GLN A 322 -8.01 18.35 3.50
N ALA A 323 -7.11 19.32 3.46
CA ALA A 323 -6.83 20.26 4.55
C ALA A 323 -6.54 19.56 5.91
N GLY A 324 -5.90 18.40 5.88
CA GLY A 324 -5.56 17.62 7.08
C GLY A 324 -6.75 16.96 7.78
N ASP A 325 -7.95 16.94 7.18
CA ASP A 325 -9.14 16.36 7.81
C ASP A 325 -9.09 14.83 7.85
N VAL A 326 -8.66 14.30 8.99
CA VAL A 326 -8.67 12.86 9.30
C VAL A 326 -10.03 12.36 9.76
N SER A 327 -11.00 13.25 10.03
CA SER A 327 -12.34 12.91 10.49
C SER A 327 -13.33 12.62 9.35
N ALA A 328 -12.91 12.83 8.10
CA ALA A 328 -13.67 12.48 6.90
C ALA A 328 -13.98 10.97 6.85
N TYR A 329 -14.98 10.59 6.07
CA TYR A 329 -15.57 9.25 6.15
C TYR A 329 -14.58 8.14 5.78
N ILE A 330 -13.88 8.24 4.66
CA ILE A 330 -12.92 7.21 4.23
C ILE A 330 -11.67 7.15 5.12
N PRO A 331 -11.01 8.28 5.48
CA PRO A 331 -9.91 8.29 6.44
C PRO A 331 -10.25 7.58 7.75
N THR A 332 -11.37 7.93 8.38
CA THR A 332 -11.82 7.34 9.66
C THR A 332 -12.00 5.82 9.55
N ASN A 333 -12.60 5.35 8.45
CA ASN A 333 -12.79 3.92 8.22
C ASN A 333 -11.44 3.19 8.13
N VAL A 334 -10.49 3.70 7.34
CA VAL A 334 -9.21 3.03 7.14
C VAL A 334 -8.32 3.09 8.39
N ILE A 335 -8.32 4.20 9.13
CA ILE A 335 -7.64 4.30 10.44
C ILE A 335 -8.13 3.21 11.40
N SER A 336 -9.44 2.91 11.41
CA SER A 336 -10.00 1.88 12.29
C SER A 336 -9.63 0.44 11.89
N ILE A 337 -9.41 0.20 10.59
CA ILE A 337 -9.06 -1.12 10.05
C ILE A 337 -7.55 -1.41 10.24
N THR A 338 -6.71 -0.40 10.21
CA THR A 338 -5.24 -0.54 10.23
C THR A 338 -4.68 -0.65 11.64
N ASP A 339 -3.45 -1.14 11.74
CA ASP A 339 -2.71 -1.33 13.00
C ASP A 339 -1.91 -0.09 13.41
N GLY A 340 -2.20 1.04 12.80
CA GLY A 340 -1.58 2.33 13.04
C GLY A 340 -1.59 3.21 11.80
N GLN A 341 -1.06 4.43 11.95
CA GLN A 341 -0.98 5.40 10.88
C GLN A 341 0.27 6.26 10.97
N ILE A 342 0.84 6.58 9.81
CA ILE A 342 1.88 7.60 9.60
C ILE A 342 1.19 8.82 9.02
N PHE A 343 1.03 9.86 9.81
CA PHE A 343 0.40 11.11 9.38
C PHE A 343 1.43 12.10 8.85
N LEU A 344 1.23 12.55 7.61
CA LEU A 344 2.05 13.55 6.95
C LEU A 344 1.34 14.90 6.95
N GLU A 345 1.98 15.87 7.59
CA GLU A 345 1.44 17.21 7.80
C GLU A 345 1.95 18.19 6.74
N SER A 346 1.03 18.91 6.09
CA SER A 346 1.36 19.87 5.02
C SER A 346 2.22 21.03 5.54
N GLU A 347 1.99 21.49 6.76
CA GLU A 347 2.75 22.57 7.37
C GLU A 347 4.23 22.19 7.56
N LEU A 348 4.49 20.97 8.07
CA LEU A 348 5.85 20.43 8.17
C LEU A 348 6.51 20.30 6.80
N PHE A 349 5.77 19.85 5.80
CA PHE A 349 6.31 19.72 4.45
C PHE A 349 6.75 21.06 3.86
N HIS A 350 5.91 22.08 4.02
CA HIS A 350 6.18 23.43 3.50
C HIS A 350 7.27 24.16 4.31
N SER A 351 7.42 23.89 5.60
CA SER A 351 8.52 24.40 6.41
C SER A 351 9.86 23.70 6.16
N GLY A 352 9.90 22.72 5.24
CA GLY A 352 11.14 22.03 4.84
C GLY A 352 11.49 20.82 5.70
N VAL A 353 10.60 20.37 6.59
CA VAL A 353 10.77 19.12 7.34
C VAL A 353 10.30 17.96 6.45
N ARG A 354 11.24 17.18 5.95
CA ARG A 354 10.97 16.05 5.02
C ARG A 354 11.76 14.82 5.43
N PRO A 355 11.08 13.69 5.70
CA PRO A 355 9.63 13.45 5.60
C PRO A 355 8.81 14.25 6.63
N ALA A 356 7.62 14.67 6.23
CA ALA A 356 6.75 15.55 7.03
C ALA A 356 5.93 14.78 8.07
N VAL A 357 6.54 13.82 8.76
CA VAL A 357 5.88 12.94 9.73
C VAL A 357 5.55 13.72 11.01
N ASN A 358 4.27 13.74 11.36
CA ASN A 358 3.84 14.29 12.65
C ASN A 358 3.88 13.18 13.73
N PRO A 359 4.79 13.24 14.72
CA PRO A 359 4.94 12.20 15.73
C PRO A 359 3.77 12.15 16.73
N GLY A 360 3.06 13.28 16.91
CA GLY A 360 1.98 13.38 17.90
C GLY A 360 0.76 12.53 17.57
N ILE A 361 0.39 12.50 16.29
CA ILE A 361 -0.81 11.78 15.81
C ILE A 361 -0.48 10.52 15.01
N SER A 362 0.79 10.25 14.75
CA SER A 362 1.24 9.00 14.15
C SER A 362 1.42 7.93 15.22
N VAL A 363 0.95 6.72 14.94
CA VAL A 363 0.92 5.61 15.90
C VAL A 363 1.23 4.31 15.18
N SER A 364 2.08 3.46 15.78
CA SER A 364 2.17 2.03 15.46
C SER A 364 1.68 1.21 16.65
N ARG A 365 0.63 0.39 16.45
CA ARG A 365 0.09 -0.46 17.52
C ARG A 365 1.00 -1.64 17.85
N VAL A 366 1.89 -2.03 16.93
CA VAL A 366 2.93 -3.04 17.16
C VAL A 366 4.09 -2.44 17.96
N GLY A 367 4.46 -1.21 17.65
CA GLY A 367 5.46 -0.43 18.37
C GLY A 367 6.81 -1.13 18.45
N GLY A 368 7.48 -1.04 19.59
CA GLY A 368 8.83 -1.57 19.81
C GLY A 368 9.00 -3.09 19.60
N ASN A 369 7.90 -3.87 19.43
CA ASN A 369 7.99 -5.27 19.03
C ASN A 369 8.40 -5.43 17.55
N ALA A 370 8.22 -4.38 16.75
CA ALA A 370 8.66 -4.28 15.36
C ALA A 370 10.02 -3.57 15.20
N GLN A 371 10.81 -3.49 16.25
CA GLN A 371 12.17 -2.91 16.22
C GLN A 371 13.21 -3.95 16.64
N ILE A 372 14.41 -3.83 16.08
CA ILE A 372 15.58 -4.51 16.64
C ILE A 372 15.88 -3.94 18.02
N LYS A 373 16.48 -4.74 18.92
CA LYS A 373 16.73 -4.32 20.29
C LYS A 373 17.60 -3.06 20.39
N ALA A 374 18.58 -2.90 19.49
CA ALA A 374 19.41 -1.71 19.41
C ALA A 374 18.56 -0.45 19.14
N MET A 375 17.70 -0.47 18.13
CA MET A 375 16.81 0.63 17.79
C MET A 375 15.86 0.95 18.96
N LYS A 376 15.21 -0.06 19.52
CA LYS A 376 14.31 0.09 20.68
C LYS A 376 14.99 0.77 21.86
N LYS A 377 16.28 0.43 22.12
CA LYS A 377 17.08 1.02 23.20
C LYS A 377 17.37 2.51 22.97
N VAL A 378 17.76 2.88 21.72
CA VAL A 378 18.19 4.24 21.41
C VAL A 378 17.04 5.20 21.13
N SER A 379 15.93 4.70 20.56
CA SER A 379 14.80 5.55 20.15
C SER A 379 13.70 5.70 21.21
N GLY A 380 13.81 5.04 22.35
CA GLY A 380 12.74 4.95 23.35
C GLY A 380 12.20 6.31 23.84
N THR A 381 13.03 7.34 23.91
CA THR A 381 12.63 8.69 24.32
C THR A 381 12.48 9.67 23.14
N LEU A 382 12.90 9.30 21.94
CA LEU A 382 12.95 10.18 20.77
C LEU A 382 11.59 10.80 20.45
N LYS A 383 10.55 9.99 20.40
CA LYS A 383 9.20 10.45 20.11
C LYS A 383 8.71 11.47 21.13
N LEU A 384 8.98 11.24 22.41
CA LEU A 384 8.63 12.17 23.50
C LEU A 384 9.37 13.49 23.35
N LEU A 385 10.70 13.44 23.14
CA LEU A 385 11.53 14.63 22.98
C LEU A 385 11.07 15.48 21.78
N TYR A 386 10.75 14.82 20.66
CA TYR A 386 10.27 15.52 19.49
C TYR A 386 8.88 16.13 19.70
N SER A 387 7.96 15.41 20.35
CA SER A 387 6.62 15.94 20.67
C SER A 387 6.70 17.13 21.61
N GLN A 388 7.53 17.07 22.66
CA GLN A 388 7.78 18.21 23.57
C GLN A 388 8.36 19.41 22.83
N TYR A 389 9.31 19.20 21.92
CA TYR A 389 9.85 20.26 21.09
C TYR A 389 8.76 20.97 20.28
N ARG A 390 7.85 20.20 19.64
CA ARG A 390 6.75 20.73 18.84
C ARG A 390 5.81 21.61 19.68
N GLU A 391 5.49 21.19 20.89
CA GLU A 391 4.68 21.98 21.82
C GLU A 391 5.40 23.28 22.22
N LEU A 392 6.65 23.17 22.63
CA LEU A 392 7.46 24.33 23.05
C LEU A 392 7.72 25.31 21.91
N GLN A 393 7.87 24.83 20.65
CA GLN A 393 8.06 25.68 19.48
C GLN A 393 6.87 26.63 19.27
N GLY A 394 5.64 26.15 19.49
CA GLY A 394 4.42 26.97 19.43
C GLY A 394 4.43 28.09 20.49
N PHE A 395 4.86 27.80 21.71
CA PHE A 395 4.94 28.78 22.78
C PHE A 395 6.11 29.78 22.60
N ALA A 396 7.25 29.30 22.07
CA ALA A 396 8.43 30.13 21.84
C ALA A 396 8.21 31.30 20.86
N GLN A 397 7.22 31.15 19.95
CA GLN A 397 6.85 32.22 19.01
C GLN A 397 6.17 33.42 19.70
N PHE A 398 5.60 33.22 20.90
CA PHE A 398 4.82 34.23 21.61
C PHE A 398 5.49 34.78 22.88
N GLY A 399 6.61 34.18 23.35
CA GLY A 399 7.27 34.54 24.60
C GLY A 399 8.71 35.03 24.42
N SER A 400 9.05 36.19 24.99
CA SER A 400 10.41 36.76 24.91
C SER A 400 11.38 36.19 25.95
N ASP A 401 10.90 35.69 27.09
CA ASP A 401 11.73 35.20 28.19
C ASP A 401 11.52 33.71 28.47
N LEU A 402 12.32 32.89 27.80
CA LEU A 402 12.38 31.45 28.04
C LEU A 402 13.45 31.15 29.10
N ASP A 403 13.16 30.28 30.05
CA ASP A 403 14.13 29.75 31.00
C ASP A 403 15.24 28.93 30.33
N ALA A 404 16.33 28.68 31.04
CA ALA A 404 17.49 27.97 30.49
C ALA A 404 17.17 26.53 30.07
N ASP A 405 16.30 25.85 30.83
CA ASP A 405 15.90 24.45 30.53
C ASP A 405 15.05 24.38 29.28
N THR A 406 14.10 25.30 29.13
CA THR A 406 13.27 25.37 27.90
C THR A 406 14.12 25.69 26.68
N LYS A 407 15.09 26.60 26.78
CA LYS A 407 16.05 26.88 25.70
C LYS A 407 16.88 25.64 25.33
N ALA A 408 17.41 24.92 26.33
CA ALA A 408 18.16 23.69 26.08
C ALA A 408 17.32 22.59 25.36
N ARG A 409 16.04 22.44 25.74
CA ARG A 409 15.10 21.51 25.08
C ARG A 409 14.79 21.93 23.65
N LEU A 410 14.59 23.21 23.39
CA LEU A 410 14.39 23.73 22.03
C LEU A 410 15.63 23.51 21.15
N GLU A 411 16.83 23.74 21.68
CA GLU A 411 18.08 23.48 20.98
C GLU A 411 18.25 21.98 20.63
N GLN A 412 17.98 21.09 21.58
CA GLN A 412 18.03 19.66 21.34
C GLN A 412 16.99 19.24 20.34
N GLY A 413 15.75 19.73 20.46
CA GLY A 413 14.66 19.44 19.56
C GLY A 413 14.91 19.89 18.12
N ALA A 414 15.50 21.07 17.93
CA ALA A 414 15.91 21.56 16.61
C ALA A 414 16.92 20.61 15.93
N ARG A 415 17.88 20.05 16.69
CA ARG A 415 18.83 19.05 16.18
C ARG A 415 18.17 17.72 15.90
N ILE A 416 17.20 17.29 16.72
CA ILE A 416 16.39 16.09 16.44
C ILE A 416 15.65 16.24 15.11
N VAL A 417 15.00 17.38 14.89
CA VAL A 417 14.29 17.62 13.61
C VAL A 417 15.25 17.57 12.43
N GLU A 418 16.43 18.18 12.56
CA GLU A 418 17.42 18.20 11.48
C GLU A 418 17.97 16.80 11.17
N VAL A 419 18.29 16.00 12.20
CA VAL A 419 18.71 14.60 12.05
C VAL A 419 17.64 13.75 11.40
N LEU A 420 16.35 13.99 11.69
CA LEU A 420 15.25 13.21 11.14
C LEU A 420 14.91 13.57 9.68
N LYS A 421 15.39 14.70 9.17
CA LYS A 421 15.29 15.02 7.74
C LYS A 421 16.07 14.01 6.92
N GLN A 422 15.53 13.69 5.76
CA GLN A 422 16.12 12.69 4.86
C GLN A 422 15.74 12.98 3.41
N ASN A 423 16.68 12.84 2.52
CA ASN A 423 16.46 13.02 1.08
C ASN A 423 15.62 11.84 0.54
N ARG A 424 14.83 12.10 -0.50
CA ARG A 424 14.10 11.07 -1.24
C ARG A 424 15.07 10.11 -1.94
N ASN A 425 14.64 8.86 -2.12
CA ASN A 425 15.40 7.79 -2.77
C ASN A 425 16.77 7.51 -2.11
N SER A 426 16.86 7.77 -0.83
CA SER A 426 18.09 7.59 -0.04
C SER A 426 17.78 6.90 1.28
N PRO A 427 17.28 5.65 1.24
CA PRO A 427 17.03 4.89 2.47
C PRO A 427 18.35 4.61 3.19
N ILE A 428 18.31 4.68 4.52
CA ILE A 428 19.48 4.51 5.40
C ILE A 428 19.39 3.17 6.11
N ALA A 429 20.49 2.42 6.13
CA ALA A 429 20.57 1.14 6.83
C ALA A 429 20.35 1.31 8.34
N VAL A 430 19.68 0.33 8.97
CA VAL A 430 19.23 0.45 10.37
C VAL A 430 20.38 0.65 11.36
N GLU A 431 21.54 0.06 11.13
CA GLU A 431 22.74 0.23 11.95
C GLU A 431 23.25 1.67 11.95
N LEU A 432 23.19 2.37 10.83
CA LEU A 432 23.52 3.79 10.71
C LEU A 432 22.46 4.67 11.36
N GLN A 433 21.16 4.29 11.19
CA GLN A 433 20.08 4.99 11.90
C GLN A 433 20.26 4.89 13.42
N VAL A 434 20.57 3.71 13.96
CA VAL A 434 20.87 3.51 15.39
C VAL A 434 21.98 4.44 15.85
N ALA A 435 23.06 4.56 15.07
CA ALA A 435 24.21 5.38 15.43
C ALA A 435 23.87 6.87 15.53
N ILE A 436 23.19 7.43 14.53
CA ILE A 436 22.87 8.87 14.55
C ILE A 436 21.76 9.22 15.54
N ILE A 437 20.77 8.32 15.72
CA ILE A 437 19.73 8.51 16.74
C ILE A 437 20.32 8.46 18.14
N TYR A 438 21.26 7.53 18.38
CA TYR A 438 22.00 7.50 19.65
C TYR A 438 22.70 8.82 19.93
N ALA A 439 23.36 9.41 18.95
CA ALA A 439 24.06 10.68 19.09
C ALA A 439 23.11 11.83 19.47
N VAL A 440 21.98 11.97 18.80
CA VAL A 440 21.06 13.09 19.02
C VAL A 440 20.23 12.94 20.30
N VAL A 441 19.79 11.72 20.64
CA VAL A 441 19.01 11.46 21.86
C VAL A 441 19.85 11.68 23.12
N ASN A 442 21.13 11.29 23.09
CA ASN A 442 22.07 11.52 24.19
C ASN A 442 22.68 12.96 24.19
N ASN A 443 22.12 13.88 23.41
CA ASN A 443 22.53 15.27 23.31
C ASN A 443 24.03 15.48 22.98
N MET A 444 24.66 14.52 22.30
CA MET A 444 26.08 14.58 21.93
C MET A 444 26.37 15.60 20.82
N LEU A 445 25.32 16.02 20.10
CA LEU A 445 25.40 16.98 19.00
C LEU A 445 25.21 18.44 19.45
N ARG A 446 25.19 18.73 20.77
CA ARG A 446 24.88 20.05 21.32
C ARG A 446 25.80 21.17 20.81
N GLU A 447 27.08 20.89 20.60
CA GLU A 447 28.09 21.88 20.19
C GLU A 447 28.14 22.07 18.67
N ILE A 448 27.45 21.22 17.90
CA ILE A 448 27.39 21.34 16.46
C ILE A 448 26.27 22.31 16.09
N ALA A 449 26.54 23.25 15.19
CA ALA A 449 25.51 24.14 14.66
C ALA A 449 24.45 23.36 13.88
N VAL A 450 23.17 23.75 13.99
CA VAL A 450 22.07 23.05 13.33
C VAL A 450 22.29 22.95 11.80
N ALA A 451 22.87 23.99 11.20
CA ALA A 451 23.18 23.99 9.75
C ALA A 451 24.24 22.95 9.34
N ASP A 452 25.10 22.51 10.26
CA ASP A 452 26.18 21.56 9.99
C ASP A 452 25.79 20.10 10.31
N ILE A 453 24.60 19.85 10.84
CA ILE A 453 24.15 18.51 11.24
C ILE A 453 24.16 17.53 10.08
N HIS A 454 23.69 17.92 8.90
CA HIS A 454 23.70 17.05 7.71
C HIS A 454 25.14 16.70 7.29
N ARG A 455 26.02 17.67 7.28
CA ARG A 455 27.43 17.44 6.96
C ARG A 455 28.08 16.52 7.99
N PHE A 456 27.78 16.72 9.29
CA PHE A 456 28.23 15.81 10.34
C PHE A 456 27.72 14.39 10.11
N GLU A 457 26.43 14.21 9.78
CA GLU A 457 25.83 12.90 9.51
C GLU A 457 26.55 12.18 8.36
N GLU A 458 26.81 12.87 7.25
CA GLU A 458 27.52 12.32 6.10
C GLU A 458 28.94 11.86 6.47
N GLU A 459 29.75 12.75 7.09
CA GLU A 459 31.11 12.42 7.53
C GLU A 459 31.13 11.31 8.60
N PHE A 460 30.13 11.26 9.47
CA PHE A 460 29.99 10.22 10.48
C PHE A 460 29.66 8.87 9.88
N PHE A 461 28.78 8.80 8.92
CA PHE A 461 28.45 7.58 8.21
C PHE A 461 29.62 7.06 7.37
N GLU A 462 30.36 7.94 6.72
CA GLU A 462 31.60 7.59 6.03
C GLU A 462 32.64 7.02 6.99
N TYR A 463 32.85 7.67 8.13
CA TYR A 463 33.77 7.21 9.16
C TYR A 463 33.39 5.84 9.71
N LEU A 464 32.12 5.63 10.07
CA LEU A 464 31.64 4.33 10.57
C LEU A 464 31.80 3.22 9.53
N THR A 465 31.51 3.51 8.29
CA THR A 465 31.61 2.52 7.19
C THR A 465 33.06 2.15 6.89
N ALA A 466 33.97 3.14 6.91
CA ALA A 466 35.37 2.93 6.56
C ALA A 466 36.22 2.39 7.72
N VAL A 467 35.97 2.84 8.96
CA VAL A 467 36.84 2.60 10.12
C VAL A 467 36.21 1.66 11.15
N LYS A 468 34.90 1.67 11.26
CA LYS A 468 34.14 0.93 12.29
C LYS A 468 33.14 -0.06 11.68
N SER A 469 33.50 -0.67 10.56
CA SER A 469 32.66 -1.66 9.85
C SER A 469 32.23 -2.82 10.75
N ASP A 470 33.08 -3.25 11.72
CA ASP A 470 32.79 -4.34 12.64
C ASP A 470 31.68 -3.95 13.65
N LEU A 471 31.63 -2.68 14.06
CA LEU A 471 30.55 -2.15 14.90
C LEU A 471 29.22 -2.23 14.15
N LEU A 472 29.19 -1.77 12.90
CA LEU A 472 27.98 -1.81 12.07
C LEU A 472 27.55 -3.27 11.78
N ALA A 473 28.50 -4.15 11.46
CA ALA A 473 28.22 -5.58 11.24
C ALA A 473 27.63 -6.23 12.50
N SER A 474 28.19 -5.94 13.68
CA SER A 474 27.67 -6.44 14.94
C SER A 474 26.21 -6.03 15.17
N ILE A 475 25.86 -4.75 14.95
CA ILE A 475 24.47 -4.28 15.10
C ILE A 475 23.56 -4.93 14.07
N ARG A 476 24.02 -5.12 12.83
CA ARG A 476 23.25 -5.73 11.74
C ARG A 476 22.92 -7.19 12.03
N GLU A 477 23.90 -7.96 12.51
CA GLU A 477 23.80 -9.40 12.72
C GLU A 477 23.07 -9.75 14.02
N THR A 478 23.39 -9.07 15.13
CA THR A 478 22.83 -9.37 16.43
C THR A 478 21.52 -8.63 16.71
N GLY A 479 21.31 -7.49 16.07
CA GLY A 479 20.21 -6.55 16.38
C GLY A 479 20.36 -5.89 17.74
N GLU A 480 21.53 -5.97 18.39
CA GLU A 480 21.78 -5.47 19.75
C GLU A 480 22.91 -4.44 19.77
N LEU A 481 22.84 -3.55 20.74
CA LEU A 481 23.92 -2.61 21.08
C LEU A 481 24.41 -2.91 22.49
N SER A 482 25.49 -3.72 22.59
CA SER A 482 26.13 -4.05 23.86
C SER A 482 26.72 -2.81 24.55
N PRO A 483 27.00 -2.84 25.87
CA PRO A 483 27.65 -1.73 26.55
C PRO A 483 29.01 -1.35 25.94
N GLU A 484 29.80 -2.34 25.55
CA GLU A 484 31.12 -2.15 24.92
C GLU A 484 30.98 -1.45 23.55
N ARG A 485 30.04 -1.92 22.71
CA ARG A 485 29.73 -1.29 21.42
C ARG A 485 29.11 0.10 21.57
N SER A 486 28.42 0.35 22.68
CA SER A 486 27.89 1.68 23.00
C SER A 486 28.99 2.68 23.32
N GLU A 487 30.04 2.25 24.06
CA GLU A 487 31.22 3.10 24.32
C GLU A 487 32.04 3.34 23.05
N GLU A 488 32.25 2.31 22.24
CA GLU A 488 32.93 2.44 20.94
C GLU A 488 32.18 3.41 20.01
N LEU A 489 30.83 3.40 20.04
CA LEU A 489 30.02 4.34 19.29
C LEU A 489 30.18 5.78 19.82
N LYS A 490 30.22 5.98 21.16
CA LYS A 490 30.49 7.30 21.76
C LYS A 490 31.83 7.85 21.33
N GLU A 491 32.89 7.05 21.41
CA GLU A 491 34.23 7.45 20.98
C GLU A 491 34.24 7.86 19.50
N SER A 492 33.54 7.11 18.68
CA SER A 492 33.39 7.40 17.25
C SER A 492 32.68 8.73 16.98
N ILE A 493 31.63 9.01 17.73
CA ILE A 493 30.91 10.31 17.67
C ILE A 493 31.82 11.44 18.07
N LEU A 494 32.57 11.32 19.20
CA LEU A 494 33.48 12.35 19.68
C LEU A 494 34.62 12.62 18.67
N CYS A 495 35.22 11.58 18.11
CA CYS A 495 36.27 11.69 17.12
C CYS A 495 35.83 12.49 15.87
N VAL A 496 34.65 12.22 15.33
CA VAL A 496 34.14 12.98 14.17
C VAL A 496 33.74 14.41 14.59
N LYS A 497 33.12 14.54 15.77
CA LYS A 497 32.65 15.82 16.30
C LYS A 497 33.78 16.86 16.48
N GLU A 498 34.99 16.44 16.85
CA GLU A 498 36.15 17.32 17.00
C GLU A 498 36.42 18.19 15.75
N LYS A 499 36.06 17.70 14.56
CA LYS A 499 36.21 18.47 13.32
C LYS A 499 35.21 19.63 13.18
N PHE A 500 34.12 19.61 13.95
CA PHE A 500 33.01 20.57 13.90
C PHE A 500 33.01 21.56 15.08
N ILE A 501 33.83 21.31 16.06
CA ILE A 501 34.01 22.22 17.20
C ILE A 501 35.21 23.11 16.88
N LYS A 502 34.96 24.40 16.65
CA LYS A 502 35.98 25.42 16.47
C LYS A 502 36.22 26.17 17.79
#